data_890208beb959d90b911ec26d93cb814d
#
_entry.id   890208beb959d90b911ec26d93cb814d
#
_cell.length_a   1.000
_cell.length_b   1.000
_cell.length_c   1.000
_cell.angle_alpha   90.00
_cell.angle_beta   90.00
_cell.angle_gamma   90.00
#
_symmetry.space_group_name_H-M   'P 1'
#
loop_
_entity.id
_entity.type
_entity.pdbx_description
1 polymer ?
#
loop_
_entity_poly.entity_id
_entity_poly.type
_entity_poly.pdbx_seq_one_letter_code
_entity_poly.pdbx_strand_id
1 'polypeptide(L)'
;MGVALLPHLVYLIAKVISLMAHFHLAYKPFGYTALGMMAAWLILFCWGYFFGRYFHEVKPVTIACKGLPKAYDGFRIVQISDLHLDGWKGHEDELLGIVNEINALNPDAIVFTGDLVSLDESELKPFIPILSQLKSPNGVVSIMGNHDYLPYNRSLSDKERAYKISDLQRMQREDLGWHLLLNDNCPVFPYRTHKNKAEASRAEFGSASTLGSITSTPHNEAPALVSPQSNAASASSPTPNEAPSGVYFIGCENQSMGIHNVISRGDLKKASEGTEGHYPIILTHDPTHWRGEIVKGCPSLTLSGHTHAGQFRVLGWSVARFIYDEYDGLYTEGDHNLYVNIGLGGTMPMRIGATPEITLITLKSK
;
A
#
# COMPACT_ATOMS: atom_id res chain seq x y z
N MET A 1 -26.20 13.09 -7.51
CA MET A 1 -27.35 13.98 -7.80
C MET A 1 -27.31 14.57 -9.22
N GLY A 2 -26.20 15.10 -9.73
CA GLY A 2 -26.13 15.71 -11.06
C GLY A 2 -26.63 14.84 -12.22
N VAL A 3 -26.34 13.52 -12.18
CA VAL A 3 -26.75 12.57 -13.24
C VAL A 3 -28.28 12.47 -13.36
N ALA A 4 -29.02 12.54 -12.24
CA ALA A 4 -30.50 12.50 -12.25
C ALA A 4 -31.15 13.78 -12.84
N LEU A 5 -30.37 14.87 -12.94
CA LEU A 5 -30.87 16.11 -13.59
C LEU A 5 -30.76 16.05 -15.12
N LEU A 6 -29.92 15.14 -15.66
CA LEU A 6 -29.68 15.01 -17.10
C LEU A 6 -30.96 14.79 -17.91
N PRO A 7 -31.91 13.89 -17.55
CA PRO A 7 -33.16 13.72 -18.26
C PRO A 7 -34.04 14.98 -18.27
N HIS A 8 -34.00 15.78 -17.18
CA HIS A 8 -34.73 17.04 -17.11
C HIS A 8 -34.13 18.09 -18.05
N LEU A 9 -32.79 18.18 -18.10
CA LEU A 9 -32.13 19.08 -19.03
C LEU A 9 -32.39 18.71 -20.49
N VAL A 10 -32.29 17.39 -20.80
CA VAL A 10 -32.66 16.89 -22.14
C VAL A 10 -34.10 17.19 -22.49
N TYR A 11 -35.04 17.02 -21.54
CA TYR A 11 -36.42 17.42 -21.75
C TYR A 11 -36.55 18.93 -22.05
N LEU A 12 -35.88 19.79 -21.30
CA LEU A 12 -35.96 21.25 -21.53
C LEU A 12 -35.49 21.64 -22.93
N ILE A 13 -34.34 21.09 -23.37
CA ILE A 13 -33.83 21.32 -24.73
C ILE A 13 -34.82 20.80 -25.78
N ALA A 14 -35.25 19.55 -25.64
CA ALA A 14 -36.23 18.94 -26.57
C ALA A 14 -37.58 19.70 -26.57
N LYS A 15 -38.00 20.28 -25.43
CA LYS A 15 -39.19 21.09 -25.33
C LYS A 15 -39.10 22.38 -26.16
N VAL A 16 -37.94 23.04 -26.13
CA VAL A 16 -37.74 24.23 -26.99
C VAL A 16 -37.85 23.84 -28.47
N ILE A 17 -37.22 22.72 -28.89
CA ILE A 17 -37.30 22.21 -30.26
C ILE A 17 -38.79 21.86 -30.59
N SER A 18 -39.51 21.23 -29.70
CA SER A 18 -40.93 20.84 -29.90
C SER A 18 -41.84 22.06 -30.11
N LEU A 19 -41.55 23.17 -29.43
CA LEU A 19 -42.30 24.43 -29.63
C LEU A 19 -42.04 25.03 -31.02
N MET A 20 -40.78 24.98 -31.47
CA MET A 20 -40.42 25.47 -32.82
C MET A 20 -40.98 24.59 -33.93
N ALA A 21 -41.05 23.28 -33.72
CA ALA A 21 -41.52 22.30 -34.70
C ALA A 21 -43.04 21.96 -34.53
N HIS A 22 -43.76 22.67 -33.65
CA HIS A 22 -45.18 22.53 -33.39
C HIS A 22 -45.67 21.12 -33.08
N PHE A 23 -44.87 20.29 -32.35
CA PHE A 23 -45.30 18.98 -31.85
C PHE A 23 -45.40 18.94 -30.33
N HIS A 24 -46.24 18.04 -29.80
CA HIS A 24 -46.40 17.87 -28.36
C HIS A 24 -45.36 16.89 -27.78
N LEU A 25 -44.53 17.36 -26.84
CA LEU A 25 -43.57 16.54 -26.10
C LEU A 25 -44.06 16.33 -24.66
N ALA A 26 -44.31 15.08 -24.28
CA ALA A 26 -44.73 14.72 -22.93
C ALA A 26 -43.54 14.67 -21.97
N TYR A 27 -43.68 15.23 -20.77
CA TYR A 27 -42.66 15.23 -19.72
C TYR A 27 -42.52 13.87 -18.99
N LYS A 28 -43.62 13.11 -18.86
CA LYS A 28 -43.66 11.87 -18.06
C LYS A 28 -42.52 10.89 -18.31
N PRO A 29 -42.11 10.56 -19.56
CA PRO A 29 -40.99 9.65 -19.80
C PRO A 29 -39.68 10.14 -19.18
N PHE A 30 -39.38 11.43 -19.29
CA PHE A 30 -38.17 12.03 -18.74
C PHE A 30 -38.19 12.02 -17.20
N GLY A 31 -39.37 12.28 -16.59
CA GLY A 31 -39.53 12.18 -15.14
C GLY A 31 -39.35 10.76 -14.61
N TYR A 32 -39.91 9.75 -15.29
CA TYR A 32 -39.68 8.35 -14.90
C TYR A 32 -38.23 7.90 -15.10
N THR A 33 -37.55 8.34 -16.16
CA THR A 33 -36.13 8.07 -16.38
C THR A 33 -35.30 8.70 -15.26
N ALA A 34 -35.55 9.94 -14.89
CA ALA A 34 -34.88 10.61 -13.78
C ALA A 34 -35.05 9.88 -12.46
N LEU A 35 -36.28 9.44 -12.17
CA LEU A 35 -36.61 8.67 -10.96
C LEU A 35 -35.88 7.31 -10.95
N GLY A 36 -35.86 6.61 -12.08
CA GLY A 36 -35.13 5.34 -12.24
C GLY A 36 -33.63 5.52 -12.04
N MET A 37 -33.03 6.57 -12.61
CA MET A 37 -31.63 6.89 -12.43
C MET A 37 -31.29 7.25 -10.97
N MET A 38 -32.18 7.97 -10.29
CA MET A 38 -32.01 8.30 -8.87
C MET A 38 -32.09 7.04 -8.00
N ALA A 39 -33.04 6.15 -8.27
CA ALA A 39 -33.17 4.88 -7.54
C ALA A 39 -31.92 3.98 -7.76
N ALA A 40 -31.45 3.85 -8.99
CA ALA A 40 -30.26 3.11 -9.32
C ALA A 40 -29.02 3.68 -8.62
N TRP A 41 -28.88 5.01 -8.59
CA TRP A 41 -27.82 5.70 -7.87
C TRP A 41 -27.90 5.45 -6.36
N LEU A 42 -29.09 5.49 -5.78
CA LEU A 42 -29.30 5.21 -4.35
C LEU A 42 -28.91 3.77 -4.00
N ILE A 43 -29.31 2.80 -4.83
CA ILE A 43 -28.92 1.39 -4.65
C ILE A 43 -27.40 1.23 -4.71
N LEU A 44 -26.76 1.84 -5.70
CA LEU A 44 -25.30 1.80 -5.87
C LEU A 44 -24.58 2.46 -4.68
N PHE A 45 -25.09 3.58 -4.20
CA PHE A 45 -24.57 4.27 -3.03
C PHE A 45 -24.69 3.42 -1.77
N CYS A 46 -25.88 2.83 -1.51
CA CYS A 46 -26.09 1.94 -0.37
C CYS A 46 -25.16 0.72 -0.46
N TRP A 47 -25.02 0.13 -1.65
CA TRP A 47 -24.09 -0.99 -1.84
C TRP A 47 -22.65 -0.59 -1.53
N GLY A 48 -22.18 0.54 -2.05
CA GLY A 48 -20.83 1.05 -1.80
C GLY A 48 -20.57 1.38 -0.32
N TYR A 49 -21.61 1.86 0.39
CA TYR A 49 -21.52 2.20 1.81
C TYR A 49 -21.51 0.97 2.71
N PHE A 50 -22.40 0.00 2.50
CA PHE A 50 -22.54 -1.15 3.39
C PHE A 50 -21.61 -2.31 3.05
N PHE A 51 -21.23 -2.46 1.79
CA PHE A 51 -20.46 -3.61 1.30
C PHE A 51 -19.15 -3.20 0.59
N GLY A 52 -19.21 -2.28 -0.35
CA GLY A 52 -18.10 -1.97 -1.25
C GLY A 52 -16.83 -1.49 -0.56
N ARG A 53 -16.93 -0.92 0.63
CA ARG A 53 -15.78 -0.45 1.43
C ARG A 53 -15.04 -1.56 2.19
N TYR A 54 -15.65 -2.73 2.36
CA TYR A 54 -15.06 -3.86 3.09
C TYR A 54 -14.77 -5.07 2.19
N PHE A 55 -15.37 -5.10 1.00
CA PHE A 55 -15.15 -6.15 0.03
C PHE A 55 -13.79 -5.92 -0.66
N HIS A 56 -12.74 -6.59 -0.19
CA HIS A 56 -11.39 -6.46 -0.70
C HIS A 56 -11.00 -7.59 -1.66
N GLU A 57 -9.91 -7.39 -2.40
CA GLU A 57 -9.32 -8.37 -3.29
C GLU A 57 -7.80 -8.53 -3.03
N VAL A 58 -7.30 -9.75 -3.21
CA VAL A 58 -5.86 -9.98 -3.31
C VAL A 58 -5.44 -9.84 -4.77
N LYS A 59 -4.58 -8.86 -5.06
CA LYS A 59 -4.12 -8.54 -6.40
C LYS A 59 -2.67 -9.01 -6.60
N PRO A 60 -2.44 -10.14 -7.28
CA PRO A 60 -1.09 -10.61 -7.56
C PRO A 60 -0.47 -9.80 -8.71
N VAL A 61 0.76 -9.32 -8.50
CA VAL A 61 1.51 -8.54 -9.48
C VAL A 61 2.94 -9.05 -9.53
N THR A 62 3.46 -9.31 -10.74
CA THR A 62 4.88 -9.63 -10.93
C THR A 62 5.59 -8.41 -11.52
N ILE A 63 6.66 -7.96 -10.87
CA ILE A 63 7.41 -6.77 -11.27
C ILE A 63 8.83 -7.19 -11.66
N ALA A 64 9.20 -6.94 -12.93
CA ALA A 64 10.56 -7.17 -13.43
C ALA A 64 11.45 -5.97 -13.09
N CYS A 65 12.44 -6.21 -12.23
CA CYS A 65 13.33 -5.20 -11.68
C CYS A 65 14.73 -5.36 -12.26
N LYS A 66 15.18 -4.39 -13.05
CA LYS A 66 16.55 -4.38 -13.57
C LYS A 66 17.54 -4.02 -12.47
N GLY A 67 18.58 -4.83 -12.34
CA GLY A 67 19.57 -4.67 -11.27
C GLY A 67 19.18 -5.32 -9.94
N LEU A 68 18.03 -5.95 -9.82
CA LEU A 68 17.68 -6.73 -8.63
C LEU A 68 18.61 -7.93 -8.50
N PRO A 69 19.28 -8.14 -7.34
CA PRO A 69 20.14 -9.30 -7.14
C PRO A 69 19.35 -10.62 -7.28
N LYS A 70 19.93 -11.61 -7.95
CA LYS A 70 19.28 -12.91 -8.21
C LYS A 70 18.80 -13.65 -6.96
N ALA A 71 19.37 -13.35 -5.79
CA ALA A 71 18.93 -13.89 -4.51
C ALA A 71 17.48 -13.50 -4.16
N TYR A 72 16.99 -12.41 -4.76
CA TYR A 72 15.63 -11.88 -4.54
C TYR A 72 14.67 -12.23 -5.69
N ASP A 73 15.09 -13.05 -6.68
CA ASP A 73 14.17 -13.53 -7.72
C ASP A 73 13.09 -14.41 -7.08
N GLY A 74 11.82 -14.04 -7.28
CA GLY A 74 10.67 -14.67 -6.62
C GLY A 74 10.38 -14.16 -5.20
N PHE A 75 11.07 -13.13 -4.69
CA PHE A 75 10.77 -12.50 -3.40
C PHE A 75 9.37 -11.90 -3.39
N ARG A 76 8.61 -12.16 -2.34
CA ARG A 76 7.19 -11.83 -2.24
C ARG A 76 6.96 -10.74 -1.20
N ILE A 77 6.45 -9.60 -1.64
CA ILE A 77 6.06 -8.48 -0.78
C ILE A 77 4.55 -8.39 -0.77
N VAL A 78 3.93 -8.35 0.41
CA VAL A 78 2.56 -7.88 0.53
C VAL A 78 2.61 -6.39 0.83
N GLN A 79 2.00 -5.59 -0.05
CA GLN A 79 1.78 -4.17 0.18
C GLN A 79 0.34 -3.94 0.60
N ILE A 80 0.15 -3.22 1.69
CA ILE A 80 -1.11 -2.65 2.16
C ILE A 80 -0.91 -1.15 2.43
N SER A 81 -1.97 -0.37 2.36
CA SER A 81 -1.93 1.09 2.50
C SER A 81 -3.26 1.62 2.99
N ASP A 82 -3.25 2.84 3.52
CA ASP A 82 -4.46 3.64 3.70
C ASP A 82 -5.56 2.89 4.47
N LEU A 83 -5.24 2.45 5.68
CA LEU A 83 -6.22 1.75 6.53
C LEU A 83 -7.31 2.68 7.03
N HIS A 84 -6.98 3.93 7.38
CA HIS A 84 -7.95 4.89 7.92
C HIS A 84 -8.84 4.25 8.98
N LEU A 85 -8.24 3.87 10.12
CA LEU A 85 -8.81 2.98 11.12
C LEU A 85 -10.15 3.44 11.71
N ASP A 86 -10.47 4.73 11.66
CA ASP A 86 -11.81 5.22 12.03
C ASP A 86 -12.92 4.51 11.24
N GLY A 87 -12.67 4.18 9.99
CA GLY A 87 -13.60 3.47 9.11
C GLY A 87 -13.85 2.01 9.49
N TRP A 88 -13.03 1.41 10.36
CA TRP A 88 -13.12 0.01 10.76
C TRP A 88 -13.77 -0.21 12.12
N LYS A 89 -14.18 0.85 12.83
CA LYS A 89 -14.89 0.72 14.09
C LYS A 89 -16.19 -0.07 13.93
N GLY A 90 -16.33 -1.15 14.72
CA GLY A 90 -17.43 -2.11 14.60
C GLY A 90 -17.26 -3.14 13.48
N HIS A 91 -16.08 -3.20 12.85
CA HIS A 91 -15.68 -4.13 11.79
C HIS A 91 -14.32 -4.78 12.10
N GLU A 92 -14.07 -5.00 13.39
CA GLU A 92 -12.82 -5.58 13.89
C GLU A 92 -12.62 -7.01 13.36
N ASP A 93 -13.68 -7.78 13.23
CA ASP A 93 -13.63 -9.17 12.73
C ASP A 93 -13.26 -9.21 11.24
N GLU A 94 -13.77 -8.28 10.44
CA GLU A 94 -13.40 -8.15 9.02
C GLU A 94 -11.92 -7.80 8.86
N LEU A 95 -11.40 -6.87 9.67
CA LEU A 95 -9.98 -6.51 9.64
C LEU A 95 -9.11 -7.68 10.11
N LEU A 96 -9.54 -8.44 11.12
CA LEU A 96 -8.85 -9.66 11.53
C LEU A 96 -8.83 -10.72 10.42
N GLY A 97 -9.93 -10.84 9.67
CA GLY A 97 -10.01 -11.67 8.47
C GLY A 97 -8.95 -11.29 7.44
N ILE A 98 -8.77 -9.99 7.16
CA ILE A 98 -7.75 -9.44 6.26
C ILE A 98 -6.33 -9.78 6.76
N VAL A 99 -6.06 -9.59 8.05
CA VAL A 99 -4.76 -9.93 8.65
C VAL A 99 -4.44 -11.42 8.50
N ASN A 100 -5.43 -12.29 8.73
CA ASN A 100 -5.28 -13.73 8.54
C ASN A 100 -5.01 -14.11 7.08
N GLU A 101 -5.69 -13.45 6.13
CA GLU A 101 -5.48 -13.65 4.70
C GLU A 101 -4.07 -13.22 4.28
N ILE A 102 -3.61 -12.04 4.73
CA ILE A 102 -2.24 -11.56 4.49
C ILE A 102 -1.21 -12.57 5.00
N ASN A 103 -1.39 -13.08 6.22
CA ASN A 103 -0.49 -14.07 6.81
C ASN A 103 -0.51 -15.39 6.02
N ALA A 104 -1.68 -15.80 5.51
CA ALA A 104 -1.84 -17.03 4.69
C ALA A 104 -1.15 -16.89 3.32
N LEU A 105 -0.98 -15.69 2.80
CA LEU A 105 -0.17 -15.45 1.59
C LEU A 105 1.30 -15.77 1.80
N ASN A 106 1.76 -15.92 3.03
CA ASN A 106 3.16 -16.19 3.36
C ASN A 106 4.14 -15.23 2.63
N PRO A 107 4.08 -13.92 2.81
CA PRO A 107 5.02 -12.99 2.21
C PRO A 107 6.41 -13.09 2.83
N ASP A 108 7.43 -12.66 2.09
CA ASP A 108 8.79 -12.51 2.62
C ASP A 108 8.96 -11.20 3.40
N ALA A 109 8.17 -10.18 3.03
CA ALA A 109 8.04 -8.90 3.73
C ALA A 109 6.62 -8.36 3.62
N ILE A 110 6.18 -7.58 4.61
CA ILE A 110 4.94 -6.81 4.55
C ILE A 110 5.33 -5.33 4.57
N VAL A 111 4.73 -4.54 3.68
CA VAL A 111 4.96 -3.11 3.58
C VAL A 111 3.66 -2.36 3.78
N PHE A 112 3.67 -1.38 4.69
CA PHE A 112 2.57 -0.45 4.92
C PHE A 112 2.95 0.95 4.44
N THR A 113 2.27 1.45 3.41
CA THR A 113 2.64 2.70 2.73
C THR A 113 1.90 3.93 3.23
N GLY A 114 1.52 3.97 4.53
CA GLY A 114 1.01 5.16 5.22
C GLY A 114 -0.52 5.28 5.29
N ASP A 115 -0.97 6.33 5.95
CA ASP A 115 -2.36 6.63 6.29
C ASP A 115 -3.02 5.52 7.14
N LEU A 116 -2.42 5.29 8.31
CA LEU A 116 -2.92 4.35 9.31
C LEU A 116 -4.17 4.88 9.99
N VAL A 117 -4.16 6.15 10.37
CA VAL A 117 -5.28 6.85 11.02
C VAL A 117 -5.90 7.91 10.10
N SER A 118 -7.09 8.39 10.42
CA SER A 118 -7.78 9.44 9.66
C SER A 118 -7.58 10.82 10.28
N LEU A 119 -7.85 10.96 11.58
CA LEU A 119 -7.93 12.24 12.29
C LEU A 119 -7.22 12.25 13.64
N ASP A 120 -7.05 11.08 14.29
CA ASP A 120 -6.56 10.99 15.66
C ASP A 120 -5.77 9.70 15.89
N GLU A 121 -4.66 9.78 16.63
CA GLU A 121 -3.81 8.63 16.94
C GLU A 121 -4.52 7.55 17.76
N SER A 122 -5.53 7.94 18.53
CA SER A 122 -6.31 7.00 19.34
C SER A 122 -7.13 6.00 18.51
N GLU A 123 -7.33 6.28 17.22
CA GLU A 123 -7.97 5.34 16.27
C GLU A 123 -7.22 4.01 16.21
N LEU A 124 -5.90 4.00 16.41
CA LEU A 124 -5.10 2.78 16.38
C LEU A 124 -5.33 1.86 17.59
N LYS A 125 -5.63 2.41 18.76
CA LYS A 125 -5.64 1.64 20.02
C LYS A 125 -6.52 0.39 20.01
N PRO A 126 -7.76 0.40 19.50
CA PRO A 126 -8.61 -0.80 19.45
C PRO A 126 -8.06 -1.89 18.52
N PHE A 127 -7.25 -1.51 17.52
CA PHE A 127 -6.78 -2.40 16.46
C PHE A 127 -5.36 -2.94 16.69
N ILE A 128 -4.66 -2.49 17.73
CA ILE A 128 -3.34 -3.01 18.10
C ILE A 128 -3.34 -4.54 18.22
N PRO A 129 -4.29 -5.19 18.92
CA PRO A 129 -4.31 -6.65 19.05
C PRO A 129 -4.50 -7.39 17.72
N ILE A 130 -5.05 -6.73 16.71
CA ILE A 130 -5.31 -7.29 15.38
C ILE A 130 -4.08 -7.09 14.49
N LEU A 131 -3.62 -5.84 14.35
CA LEU A 131 -2.54 -5.48 13.44
C LEU A 131 -1.17 -6.02 13.89
N SER A 132 -0.94 -6.19 15.19
CA SER A 132 0.26 -6.86 15.71
C SER A 132 0.39 -8.34 15.32
N GLN A 133 -0.68 -8.95 14.78
CA GLN A 133 -0.65 -10.33 14.28
C GLN A 133 -0.10 -10.47 12.86
N LEU A 134 0.17 -9.37 12.14
CA LEU A 134 0.83 -9.43 10.83
C LEU A 134 2.23 -10.04 10.96
N LYS A 135 2.56 -11.02 10.10
CA LYS A 135 3.80 -11.80 10.20
C LYS A 135 4.48 -11.98 8.84
N SER A 136 5.76 -11.66 8.81
CA SER A 136 6.66 -12.06 7.73
C SER A 136 8.08 -12.20 8.24
N PRO A 137 8.99 -12.91 7.52
CA PRO A 137 10.40 -13.04 7.92
C PRO A 137 11.15 -11.71 8.07
N ASN A 138 10.84 -10.71 7.23
CA ASN A 138 11.40 -9.37 7.33
C ASN A 138 10.53 -8.41 8.18
N GLY A 139 9.50 -8.93 8.87
CA GLY A 139 8.58 -8.11 9.65
C GLY A 139 7.66 -7.23 8.79
N VAL A 140 7.06 -6.23 9.42
CA VAL A 140 6.27 -5.19 8.77
C VAL A 140 7.08 -3.91 8.73
N VAL A 141 7.31 -3.38 7.53
CA VAL A 141 7.98 -2.09 7.33
C VAL A 141 6.93 -1.05 7.00
N SER A 142 6.89 0.05 7.75
CA SER A 142 5.89 1.10 7.59
C SER A 142 6.50 2.47 7.36
N ILE A 143 5.74 3.33 6.71
CA ILE A 143 5.98 4.78 6.63
C ILE A 143 4.72 5.51 7.07
N MET A 144 4.82 6.83 7.28
CA MET A 144 3.69 7.68 7.57
C MET A 144 3.14 8.34 6.30
N GLY A 145 1.81 8.33 6.15
CA GLY A 145 1.09 9.11 5.16
C GLY A 145 0.70 10.49 5.66
N ASN A 146 0.01 11.28 4.83
CA ASN A 146 -0.35 12.65 5.20
C ASN A 146 -1.35 12.73 6.36
N HIS A 147 -2.28 11.77 6.47
CA HIS A 147 -3.24 11.73 7.58
C HIS A 147 -2.59 11.42 8.93
N ASP A 148 -1.51 10.65 8.95
CA ASP A 148 -0.79 10.29 10.17
C ASP A 148 -0.13 11.50 10.86
N TYR A 149 0.01 12.65 10.16
CA TYR A 149 0.44 13.93 10.73
C TYR A 149 -0.72 14.76 11.29
N LEU A 150 -1.95 14.23 11.26
CA LEU A 150 -3.16 14.83 11.83
C LEU A 150 -3.48 16.26 11.34
N PRO A 151 -3.24 16.62 10.06
CA PRO A 151 -3.44 17.98 9.58
C PRO A 151 -4.92 18.36 9.53
N TYR A 152 -5.79 17.38 9.42
CA TYR A 152 -7.25 17.55 9.27
C TYR A 152 -7.97 17.68 10.60
N ASN A 153 -7.34 17.36 11.73
CA ASN A 153 -7.87 17.63 13.06
C ASN A 153 -7.57 19.07 13.48
N ARG A 154 -8.51 19.96 13.14
CA ARG A 154 -8.37 21.40 13.40
C ARG A 154 -8.55 21.82 14.84
N SER A 155 -8.98 20.90 15.71
CA SER A 155 -9.14 21.18 17.14
C SER A 155 -7.83 21.13 17.94
N LEU A 156 -6.79 20.51 17.38
CA LEU A 156 -5.50 20.32 18.04
C LEU A 156 -4.63 21.57 17.94
N SER A 157 -4.06 21.97 19.07
CA SER A 157 -2.91 22.87 19.09
C SER A 157 -1.66 22.18 18.50
N ASP A 158 -0.67 22.97 18.08
CA ASP A 158 0.57 22.40 17.53
C ASP A 158 1.30 21.48 18.50
N LYS A 159 1.26 21.82 19.80
CA LYS A 159 1.87 20.99 20.86
C LYS A 159 1.15 19.65 21.03
N GLU A 160 -0.18 19.66 21.05
CA GLU A 160 -0.99 18.44 21.14
C GLU A 160 -0.80 17.57 19.88
N ARG A 161 -0.80 18.19 18.71
CA ARG A 161 -0.54 17.52 17.45
C ARG A 161 0.83 16.83 17.46
N ALA A 162 1.89 17.53 17.86
CA ALA A 162 3.23 16.96 17.93
C ALA A 162 3.29 15.77 18.92
N TYR A 163 2.64 15.88 20.08
CA TYR A 163 2.54 14.79 21.04
C TYR A 163 1.82 13.56 20.46
N LYS A 164 0.66 13.77 19.84
CA LYS A 164 -0.15 12.70 19.24
C LYS A 164 0.58 12.00 18.06
N ILE A 165 1.30 12.75 17.23
CA ILE A 165 2.15 12.17 16.17
C ILE A 165 3.23 11.30 16.82
N SER A 166 3.90 11.78 17.85
CA SER A 166 4.93 11.01 18.57
C SER A 166 4.36 9.74 19.21
N ASP A 167 3.14 9.80 19.79
CA ASP A 167 2.47 8.61 20.35
C ASP A 167 2.07 7.61 19.26
N LEU A 168 1.59 8.07 18.10
CA LEU A 168 1.32 7.21 16.94
C LEU A 168 2.58 6.49 16.44
N GLN A 169 3.71 7.21 16.37
CA GLN A 169 5.01 6.64 15.99
C GLN A 169 5.49 5.60 17.02
N ARG A 170 5.33 5.88 18.30
CA ARG A 170 5.62 4.95 19.39
C ARG A 170 4.78 3.69 19.29
N MET A 171 3.45 3.84 19.13
CA MET A 171 2.52 2.71 18.99
C MET A 171 2.88 1.82 17.79
N GLN A 172 3.26 2.39 16.66
CA GLN A 172 3.70 1.59 15.51
C GLN A 172 4.95 0.78 15.83
N ARG A 173 5.94 1.37 16.52
CA ARG A 173 7.21 0.70 16.84
C ARG A 173 7.08 -0.29 17.99
N GLU A 174 6.45 0.13 19.09
CA GLU A 174 6.46 -0.62 20.35
C GLU A 174 5.25 -1.55 20.46
N ASP A 175 4.04 -1.06 20.14
CA ASP A 175 2.82 -1.82 20.37
C ASP A 175 2.49 -2.74 19.18
N LEU A 176 2.78 -2.32 17.94
CA LEU A 176 2.62 -3.16 16.74
C LEU A 176 3.90 -3.96 16.40
N GLY A 177 5.07 -3.52 16.88
CA GLY A 177 6.36 -4.12 16.52
C GLY A 177 6.76 -3.86 15.06
N TRP A 178 6.27 -2.79 14.45
CA TRP A 178 6.57 -2.45 13.07
C TRP A 178 7.85 -1.64 12.93
N HIS A 179 8.56 -1.85 11.83
CA HIS A 179 9.74 -1.07 11.45
C HIS A 179 9.28 0.24 10.76
N LEU A 180 9.00 1.26 11.57
CA LEU A 180 8.60 2.58 11.06
C LEU A 180 9.82 3.36 10.59
N LEU A 181 9.89 3.63 9.28
CA LEU A 181 10.91 4.44 8.64
C LEU A 181 10.45 5.91 8.50
N LEU A 182 11.28 6.83 8.96
CA LEU A 182 11.05 8.29 8.92
C LEU A 182 12.26 8.97 8.28
N ASN A 183 12.31 8.99 6.95
CA ASN A 183 13.50 9.34 6.16
C ASN A 183 14.70 8.47 6.59
N ASP A 184 14.50 7.18 6.57
CA ASP A 184 15.41 6.15 7.06
C ASP A 184 15.32 4.91 6.17
N ASN A 185 16.19 3.92 6.40
CA ASN A 185 16.19 2.69 5.63
C ASN A 185 16.48 1.46 6.48
N CYS A 186 16.17 0.28 5.92
CA CYS A 186 16.55 -0.99 6.54
C CYS A 186 16.86 -2.05 5.48
N PRO A 187 17.80 -2.99 5.79
CA PRO A 187 18.16 -4.08 4.89
C PRO A 187 17.01 -5.10 4.79
N VAL A 188 16.90 -5.73 3.63
CA VAL A 188 15.96 -6.81 3.33
C VAL A 188 16.72 -8.12 3.17
N PHE A 189 16.20 -9.22 3.72
CA PHE A 189 16.86 -10.52 3.70
C PHE A 189 16.07 -11.57 2.92
N PRO A 190 16.69 -12.30 1.96
CA PRO A 190 16.02 -13.31 1.13
C PRO A 190 15.93 -14.67 1.85
N TYR A 191 15.22 -14.77 2.97
CA TYR A 191 15.17 -15.96 3.82
C TYR A 191 14.76 -17.26 3.11
N ARG A 192 13.84 -17.18 2.12
CA ARG A 192 13.30 -18.39 1.44
C ARG A 192 14.28 -19.02 0.45
N THR A 193 15.10 -18.21 -0.22
CA THR A 193 16.07 -18.73 -1.21
C THR A 193 17.12 -19.62 -0.54
N HIS A 194 17.46 -19.36 0.73
CA HIS A 194 18.35 -20.21 1.49
C HIS A 194 17.71 -21.52 1.93
N LYS A 195 16.42 -21.50 2.30
CA LYS A 195 15.70 -22.68 2.71
C LYS A 195 15.47 -23.66 1.55
N ASN A 196 15.08 -23.14 0.38
CA ASN A 196 14.91 -23.94 -0.83
C ASN A 196 16.23 -24.54 -1.34
N LYS A 197 17.35 -23.83 -1.23
CA LYS A 197 18.69 -24.39 -1.54
C LYS A 197 19.10 -25.46 -0.55
N ALA A 198 18.81 -25.30 0.74
CA ALA A 198 19.10 -26.30 1.76
C ALA A 198 18.23 -27.55 1.61
N GLU A 199 16.98 -27.40 1.22
CA GLU A 199 16.07 -28.52 0.93
C GLU A 199 16.40 -29.22 -0.40
N ALA A 200 16.78 -28.50 -1.45
CA ALA A 200 17.26 -29.05 -2.71
C ALA A 200 18.59 -29.81 -2.51
N SER A 201 19.53 -29.24 -1.75
CA SER A 201 20.79 -29.89 -1.38
C SER A 201 20.58 -31.15 -0.51
N ARG A 202 19.56 -31.16 0.38
CA ARG A 202 19.16 -32.35 1.13
C ARG A 202 18.50 -33.41 0.26
N ALA A 203 17.71 -33.01 -0.73
CA ALA A 203 17.10 -33.94 -1.68
C ALA A 203 18.12 -34.61 -2.59
N GLU A 204 19.17 -33.90 -3.01
CA GLU A 204 20.30 -34.47 -3.78
C GLU A 204 21.17 -35.41 -2.94
N PHE A 205 21.38 -35.10 -1.64
CA PHE A 205 22.11 -36.01 -0.73
C PHE A 205 21.26 -37.19 -0.23
N GLY A 206 19.93 -37.04 -0.17
CA GLY A 206 19.01 -38.07 0.31
C GLY A 206 18.80 -39.21 -0.66
N SER A 207 19.20 -39.10 -1.92
CA SER A 207 19.13 -40.21 -2.91
C SER A 207 20.37 -41.12 -2.89
N ALA A 208 21.38 -40.84 -2.05
CA ALA A 208 22.65 -41.58 -2.06
C ALA A 208 22.94 -42.43 -0.79
N SER A 209 22.01 -42.54 0.16
CA SER A 209 22.27 -43.41 1.32
C SER A 209 21.03 -44.09 1.90
N THR A 210 20.76 -45.30 1.38
CA THR A 210 19.99 -46.33 2.11
C THR A 210 20.96 -47.02 3.04
N LEU A 211 20.68 -47.09 4.32
CA LEU A 211 21.06 -47.93 5.45
C LEU A 211 21.69 -47.20 6.65
N GLY A 212 21.03 -47.39 7.79
CA GLY A 212 21.62 -47.12 9.10
C GLY A 212 20.67 -46.49 10.11
N SER A 213 19.83 -47.31 10.76
CA SER A 213 19.00 -46.90 11.93
C SER A 213 19.89 -46.65 13.13
N ILE A 214 19.75 -45.50 13.80
CA ILE A 214 19.98 -45.37 15.25
C ILE A 214 19.04 -44.29 15.82
N THR A 215 18.33 -44.68 16.86
CA THR A 215 17.39 -43.90 17.67
C THR A 215 18.11 -42.91 18.55
N SER A 216 17.66 -41.67 18.63
CA SER A 216 17.84 -40.81 19.79
C SER A 216 16.78 -39.69 19.81
N THR A 217 16.21 -39.53 21.00
CA THR A 217 15.16 -38.58 21.41
C THR A 217 15.49 -37.10 21.21
N PRO A 218 14.47 -36.28 20.98
CA PRO A 218 14.68 -34.82 20.82
C PRO A 218 14.62 -34.10 22.17
N HIS A 219 15.67 -33.32 22.47
CA HIS A 219 15.62 -32.25 23.45
C HIS A 219 15.14 -30.98 22.76
N ASN A 220 14.04 -30.40 23.28
CA ASN A 220 13.57 -29.08 22.96
C ASN A 220 14.42 -28.04 23.68
N GLU A 221 15.17 -27.25 22.96
CA GLU A 221 15.67 -25.97 23.42
C GLU A 221 15.32 -24.88 22.38
N ALA A 222 14.65 -23.83 22.86
CA ALA A 222 14.31 -22.64 22.09
C ALA A 222 15.60 -21.85 21.78
N PRO A 223 15.76 -21.31 20.56
CA PRO A 223 16.94 -20.50 20.28
C PRO A 223 16.77 -19.11 20.90
N ALA A 224 17.80 -18.73 21.69
CA ALA A 224 17.97 -17.41 22.26
C ALA A 224 18.15 -16.35 21.16
N LEU A 225 17.51 -15.20 21.36
CA LEU A 225 17.68 -13.98 20.58
C LEU A 225 19.16 -13.53 20.62
N VAL A 226 19.85 -13.67 19.51
CA VAL A 226 21.19 -13.12 19.32
C VAL A 226 21.02 -11.68 18.81
N SER A 227 21.42 -10.73 19.65
CA SER A 227 21.57 -9.31 19.27
C SER A 227 22.64 -9.18 18.19
N PRO A 228 22.43 -8.41 17.12
CA PRO A 228 23.49 -8.19 16.13
C PRO A 228 24.57 -7.26 16.72
N GLN A 229 25.76 -7.79 16.94
CA GLN A 229 26.95 -6.99 17.19
C GLN A 229 27.33 -6.24 15.91
N SER A 230 27.48 -4.94 16.02
CA SER A 230 27.98 -4.05 14.98
C SER A 230 29.44 -4.36 14.62
N ASN A 231 29.65 -5.10 13.54
CA ASN A 231 30.93 -5.11 12.84
C ASN A 231 30.87 -4.08 11.70
N ALA A 232 31.30 -2.87 12.00
CA ALA A 232 31.61 -1.87 10.98
C ALA A 232 32.87 -2.31 10.22
N ALA A 233 32.71 -3.11 9.17
CA ALA A 233 33.72 -3.28 8.16
C ALA A 233 33.68 -2.04 7.25
N SER A 234 34.83 -1.38 7.10
CA SER A 234 35.06 -0.27 6.18
C SER A 234 34.77 -0.72 4.74
N ALA A 235 33.57 -0.43 4.24
CA ALA A 235 33.21 -0.68 2.86
C ALA A 235 33.85 0.39 1.98
N SER A 236 34.74 -0.02 1.08
CA SER A 236 35.20 0.77 -0.05
C SER A 236 33.98 1.08 -0.95
N SER A 237 33.83 2.34 -1.38
CA SER A 237 32.77 2.76 -2.30
C SER A 237 32.77 1.86 -3.55
N PRO A 238 31.62 1.26 -3.91
CA PRO A 238 31.56 0.38 -5.07
C PRO A 238 31.82 1.15 -6.37
N THR A 239 32.47 0.49 -7.31
CA THR A 239 32.69 1.02 -8.66
C THR A 239 31.35 1.05 -9.42
N PRO A 240 31.09 2.00 -10.35
CA PRO A 240 29.78 2.22 -11.01
C PRO A 240 29.23 1.05 -11.81
N ASN A 241 29.88 -0.10 -11.88
CA ASN A 241 29.53 -1.26 -12.71
C ASN A 241 29.33 -2.58 -11.94
N GLU A 242 29.34 -2.58 -10.61
CA GLU A 242 29.05 -3.80 -9.85
C GLU A 242 27.53 -3.97 -9.65
N ALA A 243 27.05 -5.22 -9.81
CA ALA A 243 25.64 -5.53 -9.52
C ALA A 243 25.36 -5.30 -8.02
N PRO A 244 24.16 -4.78 -7.64
CA PRO A 244 23.80 -4.54 -6.26
C PRO A 244 24.06 -5.76 -5.37
N SER A 245 24.67 -5.55 -4.19
CA SER A 245 25.02 -6.64 -3.27
C SER A 245 23.86 -7.08 -2.38
N GLY A 246 22.77 -6.27 -2.27
CA GLY A 246 21.61 -6.53 -1.46
C GLY A 246 20.43 -5.64 -1.84
N VAL A 247 19.37 -5.68 -1.05
CA VAL A 247 18.15 -4.87 -1.21
C VAL A 247 17.89 -4.11 0.07
N TYR A 248 17.47 -2.85 -0.05
CA TYR A 248 17.05 -2.02 1.07
C TYR A 248 15.63 -1.49 0.86
N PHE A 249 14.81 -1.49 1.92
CA PHE A 249 13.66 -0.61 1.98
C PHE A 249 14.14 0.78 2.39
N ILE A 250 13.78 1.78 1.59
CA ILE A 250 14.09 3.19 1.82
C ILE A 250 12.77 3.90 2.05
N GLY A 251 12.49 4.31 3.29
CA GLY A 251 11.21 4.92 3.68
C GLY A 251 11.31 6.43 3.80
N CYS A 252 10.58 7.13 2.94
CA CYS A 252 10.40 8.57 3.04
C CYS A 252 9.18 8.92 3.89
N GLU A 253 9.30 9.94 4.74
CA GLU A 253 8.12 10.61 5.28
C GLU A 253 7.27 11.16 4.13
N ASN A 254 5.99 11.51 4.39
CA ASN A 254 5.11 11.97 3.33
C ASN A 254 5.71 13.13 2.53
N GLN A 255 5.81 12.94 1.23
CA GLN A 255 6.31 13.94 0.28
C GLN A 255 5.34 14.08 -0.88
N SER A 256 4.59 15.18 -0.88
CA SER A 256 3.69 15.56 -1.96
C SER A 256 4.36 16.58 -2.87
N MET A 257 4.36 16.32 -4.17
CA MET A 257 4.96 17.20 -5.18
C MET A 257 3.84 17.74 -6.08
N GLY A 258 3.39 18.97 -5.87
CA GLY A 258 2.36 19.57 -6.71
C GLY A 258 1.37 20.47 -5.99
N ILE A 259 0.19 20.67 -6.60
CA ILE A 259 -0.84 21.65 -6.18
C ILE A 259 -1.48 21.28 -4.83
N HIS A 260 -1.50 19.99 -4.47
CA HIS A 260 -2.12 19.48 -3.25
C HIS A 260 -1.11 19.19 -2.13
N ASN A 261 -0.05 19.98 -2.07
CA ASN A 261 1.02 19.86 -1.09
C ASN A 261 0.52 20.12 0.34
N VAL A 262 -0.01 19.09 0.99
CA VAL A 262 -0.54 19.17 2.36
C VAL A 262 0.58 18.98 3.37
N ILE A 263 1.46 17.99 3.15
CA ILE A 263 2.60 17.67 4.02
C ILE A 263 3.78 17.28 3.13
N SER A 264 4.90 17.98 3.28
CA SER A 264 6.16 17.65 2.61
C SER A 264 7.28 17.60 3.63
N ARG A 265 7.60 16.40 4.09
CA ARG A 265 8.63 16.09 5.07
C ARG A 265 9.64 15.06 4.57
N GLY A 266 9.40 14.50 3.37
CA GLY A 266 10.26 13.51 2.77
C GLY A 266 11.64 14.09 2.46
N ASP A 267 12.66 13.31 2.75
CA ASP A 267 14.06 13.56 2.42
C ASP A 267 14.65 12.26 1.87
N LEU A 268 14.55 12.09 0.55
CA LEU A 268 15.03 10.89 -0.13
C LEU A 268 16.54 10.73 0.02
N LYS A 269 17.29 11.84 0.03
CA LYS A 269 18.74 11.81 0.19
C LYS A 269 19.12 11.23 1.55
N LYS A 270 18.52 11.75 2.62
CA LYS A 270 18.72 11.24 3.98
C LYS A 270 18.28 9.78 4.10
N ALA A 271 17.09 9.46 3.58
CA ALA A 271 16.55 8.10 3.62
C ALA A 271 17.47 7.07 2.93
N SER A 272 18.24 7.51 1.92
CA SER A 272 19.15 6.65 1.14
C SER A 272 20.57 6.59 1.67
N GLU A 273 20.91 7.28 2.75
CA GLU A 273 22.28 7.28 3.31
C GLU A 273 22.72 5.86 3.68
N GLY A 274 23.92 5.45 3.23
CA GLY A 274 24.49 4.13 3.52
C GLY A 274 23.90 2.97 2.71
N THR A 275 23.06 3.25 1.69
CA THR A 275 22.50 2.21 0.82
C THR A 275 23.18 2.11 -0.55
N GLU A 276 24.31 2.80 -0.73
CA GLU A 276 25.06 2.82 -1.98
C GLU A 276 25.49 1.41 -2.38
N GLY A 277 25.27 1.05 -3.67
CA GLY A 277 25.57 -0.29 -4.18
C GLY A 277 24.55 -1.36 -3.82
N HIS A 278 23.39 -0.98 -3.28
CA HIS A 278 22.26 -1.86 -3.04
C HIS A 278 21.06 -1.50 -3.92
N TYR A 279 20.17 -2.47 -4.18
CA TYR A 279 18.95 -2.22 -4.95
C TYR A 279 17.90 -1.57 -4.04
N PRO A 280 17.39 -0.36 -4.38
CA PRO A 280 16.43 0.34 -3.56
C PRO A 280 14.98 -0.09 -3.86
N ILE A 281 14.23 -0.41 -2.80
CA ILE A 281 12.76 -0.44 -2.81
C ILE A 281 12.31 0.76 -2.00
N ILE A 282 11.81 1.79 -2.68
CA ILE A 282 11.47 3.08 -2.08
C ILE A 282 10.01 3.07 -1.66
N LEU A 283 9.77 3.41 -0.40
CA LEU A 283 8.44 3.56 0.18
C LEU A 283 8.13 5.04 0.29
N THR A 284 7.09 5.49 -0.36
CA THR A 284 6.58 6.87 -0.28
C THR A 284 5.07 6.84 -0.34
N HIS A 285 4.40 7.65 0.47
CA HIS A 285 2.94 7.60 0.52
C HIS A 285 2.31 8.20 -0.74
N ASP A 286 2.67 9.43 -1.10
CA ASP A 286 2.12 10.15 -2.25
C ASP A 286 2.88 9.78 -3.55
N PRO A 287 2.21 9.25 -4.59
CA PRO A 287 2.85 8.85 -5.85
C PRO A 287 3.47 10.01 -6.62
N THR A 288 3.06 11.25 -6.37
CA THR A 288 3.66 12.44 -7.04
C THR A 288 5.13 12.60 -6.73
N HIS A 289 5.63 12.07 -5.61
CA HIS A 289 7.04 12.03 -5.26
C HIS A 289 7.88 11.24 -6.28
N TRP A 290 7.31 10.16 -6.82
CA TRP A 290 8.01 9.33 -7.81
C TRP A 290 8.43 10.13 -9.04
N ARG A 291 7.47 10.80 -9.70
CA ARG A 291 7.74 11.59 -10.90
C ARG A 291 8.52 12.88 -10.58
N GLY A 292 8.27 13.44 -9.41
CA GLY A 292 8.92 14.67 -8.96
C GLY A 292 10.42 14.54 -8.71
N GLU A 293 10.84 13.41 -8.10
CA GLU A 293 12.20 13.20 -7.62
C GLU A 293 12.76 11.80 -7.93
N ILE A 294 12.05 10.71 -7.55
CA ILE A 294 12.60 9.35 -7.50
C ILE A 294 13.04 8.85 -8.88
N VAL A 295 12.25 9.08 -9.92
CA VAL A 295 12.52 8.62 -11.30
C VAL A 295 13.80 9.24 -11.89
N LYS A 296 14.33 10.30 -11.29
CA LYS A 296 15.57 10.97 -11.70
C LYS A 296 16.83 10.33 -11.11
N GLY A 297 16.64 9.42 -10.17
CA GLY A 297 17.72 8.73 -9.46
C GLY A 297 18.14 7.39 -10.06
N CYS A 298 18.60 6.47 -9.21
CA CYS A 298 18.97 5.11 -9.61
C CYS A 298 17.74 4.25 -9.90
N PRO A 299 17.85 3.24 -10.80
CA PRO A 299 16.78 2.25 -11.02
C PRO A 299 16.23 1.70 -9.72
N SER A 300 14.91 1.70 -9.57
CA SER A 300 14.26 1.37 -8.30
C SER A 300 12.87 0.76 -8.51
N LEU A 301 12.38 0.06 -7.48
CA LEU A 301 10.96 -0.17 -7.28
C LEU A 301 10.45 0.83 -6.26
N THR A 302 9.38 1.53 -6.56
CA THR A 302 8.68 2.43 -5.64
C THR A 302 7.31 1.87 -5.29
N LEU A 303 6.94 1.92 -4.01
CA LEU A 303 5.64 1.49 -3.51
C LEU A 303 4.94 2.70 -2.87
N SER A 304 3.71 2.96 -3.29
CA SER A 304 2.94 4.14 -2.90
C SER A 304 1.48 3.81 -2.61
N GLY A 305 0.76 4.71 -1.93
CA GLY A 305 -0.67 4.63 -1.64
C GLY A 305 -1.41 5.90 -2.02
N HIS A 306 -2.15 6.49 -1.06
CA HIS A 306 -2.69 7.85 -1.06
C HIS A 306 -3.92 8.11 -1.93
N THR A 307 -3.98 7.61 -3.15
CA THR A 307 -4.97 8.06 -4.14
C THR A 307 -6.35 7.44 -3.95
N HIS A 308 -6.40 6.26 -3.33
CA HIS A 308 -7.60 5.40 -3.22
C HIS A 308 -8.30 5.12 -4.57
N ALA A 309 -7.68 5.41 -5.71
CA ALA A 309 -8.34 5.56 -7.01
C ALA A 309 -9.59 6.47 -6.91
N GLY A 310 -9.56 7.50 -6.03
CA GLY A 310 -10.68 8.38 -5.72
C GLY A 310 -11.90 7.69 -5.10
N GLN A 311 -11.76 6.46 -4.60
CA GLN A 311 -12.83 5.58 -4.06
C GLN A 311 -14.03 5.36 -5.01
N PHE A 312 -13.90 5.82 -6.25
CA PHE A 312 -14.95 5.75 -7.28
C PHE A 312 -14.37 5.40 -8.64
N ARG A 313 -14.76 4.22 -9.15
CA ARG A 313 -14.38 3.74 -10.47
C ARG A 313 -15.61 3.16 -11.18
N VAL A 314 -15.88 3.61 -12.41
CA VAL A 314 -16.97 3.11 -13.24
C VAL A 314 -16.43 2.79 -14.62
N LEU A 315 -16.64 1.56 -15.11
CA LEU A 315 -16.14 1.09 -16.41
C LEU A 315 -14.63 1.32 -16.61
N GLY A 316 -13.84 1.09 -15.54
CA GLY A 316 -12.39 1.31 -15.55
C GLY A 316 -11.98 2.77 -15.39
N TRP A 317 -12.91 3.69 -15.27
CA TRP A 317 -12.66 5.12 -15.16
C TRP A 317 -12.69 5.58 -13.70
N SER A 318 -11.59 6.17 -13.24
CA SER A 318 -11.49 6.75 -11.89
C SER A 318 -11.45 8.28 -11.96
N VAL A 319 -12.06 8.92 -10.97
CA VAL A 319 -11.98 10.39 -10.79
C VAL A 319 -10.57 10.84 -10.40
N ALA A 320 -9.76 9.96 -9.81
CA ALA A 320 -8.38 10.25 -9.42
C ALA A 320 -7.49 10.67 -10.61
N ARG A 321 -7.78 10.19 -11.83
CA ARG A 321 -7.06 10.53 -13.06
C ARG A 321 -7.04 12.03 -13.41
N PHE A 322 -7.95 12.82 -12.84
CA PHE A 322 -7.96 14.27 -13.05
C PHE A 322 -7.01 15.01 -12.12
N ILE A 323 -6.49 14.30 -11.10
CA ILE A 323 -5.64 14.86 -10.05
C ILE A 323 -4.24 14.28 -10.12
N TYR A 324 -4.13 12.97 -10.42
CA TYR A 324 -2.87 12.22 -10.42
C TYR A 324 -2.63 11.56 -11.77
N ASP A 325 -1.40 11.66 -12.26
CA ASP A 325 -0.95 10.91 -13.44
C ASP A 325 -0.80 9.42 -13.09
N GLU A 326 -0.29 9.12 -11.89
CA GLU A 326 -0.19 7.79 -11.31
C GLU A 326 -1.18 7.65 -10.16
N TYR A 327 -2.25 6.86 -10.34
CA TYR A 327 -3.32 6.77 -9.34
C TYR A 327 -3.72 5.35 -8.97
N ASP A 328 -3.31 4.32 -9.71
CA ASP A 328 -3.53 2.92 -9.35
C ASP A 328 -2.65 1.96 -10.18
N GLY A 329 -2.21 0.85 -9.56
CA GLY A 329 -1.50 -0.23 -10.23
C GLY A 329 -0.06 0.11 -10.61
N LEU A 330 0.47 -0.58 -11.62
CA LEU A 330 1.87 -0.56 -12.01
C LEU A 330 2.15 0.47 -13.11
N TYR A 331 3.15 1.31 -12.88
CA TYR A 331 3.74 2.23 -13.86
C TYR A 331 5.22 1.91 -14.04
N THR A 332 5.73 2.12 -15.24
CA THR A 332 7.14 1.89 -15.58
C THR A 332 7.67 3.03 -16.42
N GLU A 333 8.82 3.59 -16.04
CA GLU A 333 9.54 4.60 -16.83
C GLU A 333 11.04 4.23 -16.84
N GLY A 334 11.53 3.81 -18.01
CA GLY A 334 12.88 3.26 -18.13
C GLY A 334 13.08 2.02 -17.27
N ASP A 335 14.00 2.10 -16.31
CA ASP A 335 14.31 1.03 -15.36
C ASP A 335 13.66 1.25 -13.98
N HIS A 336 12.76 2.23 -13.86
CA HIS A 336 12.02 2.54 -12.64
C HIS A 336 10.62 1.96 -12.72
N ASN A 337 10.18 1.34 -11.63
CA ASN A 337 8.82 0.86 -11.46
C ASN A 337 8.17 1.59 -10.28
N LEU A 338 6.90 1.95 -10.43
CA LEU A 338 6.03 2.43 -9.36
C LEU A 338 4.82 1.53 -9.27
N TYR A 339 4.47 1.07 -8.08
CA TYR A 339 3.17 0.48 -7.83
C TYR A 339 2.38 1.36 -6.86
N VAL A 340 1.18 1.78 -7.28
CA VAL A 340 0.25 2.56 -6.45
C VAL A 340 -0.85 1.62 -5.95
N ASN A 341 -0.84 1.32 -4.66
CA ASN A 341 -1.90 0.59 -3.97
C ASN A 341 -3.06 1.54 -3.65
N ILE A 342 -4.29 1.12 -3.90
CA ILE A 342 -5.46 1.98 -3.70
C ILE A 342 -6.07 1.90 -2.30
N GLY A 343 -5.37 1.26 -1.36
CA GLY A 343 -5.72 1.22 0.05
C GLY A 343 -6.80 0.22 0.42
N LEU A 344 -6.80 -0.17 1.69
CA LEU A 344 -7.81 -1.05 2.29
C LEU A 344 -8.97 -0.27 2.92
N GLY A 345 -8.69 0.89 3.50
CA GLY A 345 -9.68 1.82 4.05
C GLY A 345 -10.00 2.98 3.10
N GLY A 346 -10.31 4.13 3.65
CA GLY A 346 -10.55 5.33 2.86
C GLY A 346 -11.20 6.45 3.64
N THR A 347 -11.06 7.67 3.13
CA THR A 347 -11.57 8.90 3.75
C THR A 347 -13.07 9.13 3.49
N MET A 348 -13.63 8.54 2.44
CA MET A 348 -15.08 8.59 2.18
C MET A 348 -15.75 7.33 2.74
N PRO A 349 -17.02 7.44 3.23
CA PRO A 349 -17.72 6.33 3.85
C PRO A 349 -18.22 5.28 2.84
N MET A 350 -17.77 5.32 1.60
CA MET A 350 -18.18 4.40 0.55
C MET A 350 -17.08 4.15 -0.47
N ARG A 351 -17.09 2.96 -1.10
CA ARG A 351 -16.30 2.64 -2.29
C ARG A 351 -17.19 2.05 -3.38
N ILE A 352 -17.03 2.54 -4.61
CA ILE A 352 -17.81 2.07 -5.78
C ILE A 352 -16.80 1.75 -6.88
N GLY A 353 -16.61 0.46 -7.19
CA GLY A 353 -15.74 -0.02 -8.26
C GLY A 353 -14.24 0.20 -8.07
N ALA A 354 -13.82 0.88 -7.01
CA ALA A 354 -12.43 0.98 -6.54
C ALA A 354 -12.28 0.03 -5.35
N THR A 355 -12.22 -1.27 -5.64
CA THR A 355 -12.17 -2.35 -4.64
C THR A 355 -10.94 -2.21 -3.75
N PRO A 356 -11.08 -2.21 -2.40
CA PRO A 356 -9.94 -2.27 -1.49
C PRO A 356 -8.99 -3.40 -1.86
N GLU A 357 -7.67 -3.18 -1.79
CA GLU A 357 -6.74 -4.19 -2.27
C GLU A 357 -5.61 -4.54 -1.29
N ILE A 358 -5.30 -5.82 -1.25
CA ILE A 358 -4.06 -6.39 -0.74
C ILE A 358 -3.20 -6.69 -1.97
N THR A 359 -2.06 -6.00 -2.16
CA THR A 359 -1.21 -6.29 -3.31
C THR A 359 -0.16 -7.33 -2.95
N LEU A 360 -0.12 -8.45 -3.68
CA LEU A 360 0.93 -9.45 -3.57
C LEU A 360 1.93 -9.27 -4.71
N ILE A 361 3.04 -8.60 -4.42
CA ILE A 361 4.11 -8.32 -5.38
C ILE A 361 5.11 -9.47 -5.38
N THR A 362 5.40 -10.03 -6.56
CA THR A 362 6.50 -10.97 -6.76
C THR A 362 7.60 -10.29 -7.57
N LEU A 363 8.78 -10.18 -6.99
CA LEU A 363 9.93 -9.57 -7.66
C LEU A 363 10.54 -10.54 -8.67
N LYS A 364 10.95 -10.02 -9.84
CA LYS A 364 11.64 -10.75 -10.89
C LYS A 364 12.95 -10.04 -11.22
N SER A 365 14.07 -10.73 -11.07
CA SER A 365 15.38 -10.25 -11.53
C SER A 365 15.41 -10.27 -13.07
N LYS A 366 15.77 -9.13 -13.67
CA LYS A 366 15.82 -8.93 -15.13
C LYS A 366 17.25 -8.76 -15.62
#